data_96ecb1d34d902114d1738bb56c4a8294
#
_entry.id   96ecb1d34d902114d1738bb56c4a8294
#
_cell.length_a   1.000
_cell.length_b   1.000
_cell.length_c   1.000
_cell.angle_alpha   90.00
_cell.angle_beta   90.00
_cell.angle_gamma   90.00
#
_symmetry.space_group_name_H-M   'P 1'
#
loop_
_entity.id
_entity.type
_entity.pdbx_description
1 polymer ?
#
loop_
_entity_poly.entity_id
_entity_poly.type
_entity_poly.pdbx_seq_one_letter_code
_entity_poly.pdbx_strand_id
1 'polypeptide(L)'
;MNETRARVERFFERYEAALLARDERTMAALYAVPSLILFPDNPVPVSDAAETETFFASSWRQYEGVDAVGRQIQVMAEAPRTVWADVTWSFDGRARERFCYQLIETATGYQVAVLTPMML
;
A
#
# COMPACT_ATOMS: atom_id res chain seq x y z
N MET A 1 -7.00 22.21 8.22
CA MET A 1 -5.92 21.63 7.44
C MET A 1 -5.30 20.46 8.17
N ASN A 2 -5.13 19.37 7.52
CA ASN A 2 -4.64 18.16 8.16
C ASN A 2 -3.30 17.73 7.58
N GLU A 3 -2.25 17.92 8.37
CA GLU A 3 -0.89 17.57 7.97
C GLU A 3 -0.74 16.06 7.75
N THR A 4 -1.39 15.25 8.59
CA THR A 4 -1.37 13.79 8.45
C THR A 4 -1.94 13.38 7.11
N ARG A 5 -3.07 13.98 6.72
CA ARG A 5 -3.68 13.69 5.42
C ARG A 5 -2.71 13.98 4.27
N ALA A 6 -2.03 15.13 4.33
CA ALA A 6 -1.09 15.51 3.29
C ALA A 6 0.08 14.52 3.22
N ARG A 7 0.57 14.04 4.37
CA ARG A 7 1.65 13.05 4.42
C ARG A 7 1.21 11.71 3.86
N VAL A 8 -0.01 11.29 4.17
CA VAL A 8 -0.59 10.05 3.66
C VAL A 8 -0.75 10.14 2.14
N GLU A 9 -1.25 11.28 1.64
CA GLU A 9 -1.39 11.49 0.20
C GLU A 9 -0.04 11.39 -0.52
N ARG A 10 1.01 12.01 0.04
CA ARG A 10 2.35 11.93 -0.54
C ARG A 10 2.91 10.51 -0.52
N PHE A 11 2.61 9.76 0.53
CA PHE A 11 3.02 8.36 0.61
C PHE A 11 2.41 7.55 -0.53
N PHE A 12 1.10 7.71 -0.75
CA PHE A 12 0.42 6.95 -1.79
C PHE A 12 0.72 7.44 -3.19
N GLU A 13 1.19 8.67 -3.36
CA GLU A 13 1.73 9.11 -4.66
C GLU A 13 2.96 8.26 -5.03
N ARG A 14 3.84 8.03 -4.06
CA ARG A 14 5.02 7.17 -4.29
C ARG A 14 4.62 5.72 -4.52
N TYR A 15 3.63 5.26 -3.76
CA TYR A 15 3.11 3.91 -3.88
C TYR A 15 2.55 3.69 -5.28
N GLU A 16 1.73 4.62 -5.75
CA GLU A 16 1.14 4.55 -7.08
C GLU A 16 2.20 4.57 -8.18
N ALA A 17 3.21 5.41 -8.05
CA ALA A 17 4.29 5.47 -9.03
C ALA A 17 5.02 4.14 -9.15
N ALA A 18 5.32 3.50 -8.02
CA ALA A 18 5.97 2.20 -8.00
C ALA A 18 5.08 1.12 -8.60
N LEU A 19 3.77 1.18 -8.33
CA LEU A 19 2.80 0.24 -8.87
C LEU A 19 2.73 0.33 -10.39
N LEU A 20 2.64 1.54 -10.93
CA LEU A 20 2.57 1.77 -12.37
C LEU A 20 3.88 1.38 -13.07
N ALA A 21 5.01 1.56 -12.41
CA ALA A 21 6.31 1.19 -12.95
C ALA A 21 6.60 -0.31 -12.83
N ARG A 22 5.75 -1.07 -12.14
CA ARG A 22 5.98 -2.49 -11.83
C ARG A 22 7.34 -2.67 -11.15
N ASP A 23 7.63 -1.79 -10.19
CA ASP A 23 8.92 -1.74 -9.51
C ASP A 23 8.78 -2.36 -8.11
N GLU A 24 8.96 -3.68 -8.05
CA GLU A 24 8.81 -4.43 -6.80
C GLU A 24 9.85 -4.02 -5.75
N ARG A 25 11.01 -3.58 -6.17
CA ARG A 25 12.06 -3.14 -5.26
C ARG A 25 11.67 -1.87 -4.53
N THR A 26 11.14 -0.89 -5.26
CA THR A 26 10.65 0.35 -4.66
C THR A 26 9.43 0.07 -3.79
N MET A 27 8.53 -0.81 -4.26
CA MET A 27 7.38 -1.21 -3.46
C MET A 27 7.82 -1.81 -2.13
N ALA A 28 8.83 -2.68 -2.15
CA ALA A 28 9.33 -3.30 -0.91
C ALA A 28 9.87 -2.27 0.07
N ALA A 29 10.48 -1.19 -0.43
CA ALA A 29 10.99 -0.12 0.41
C ALA A 29 9.86 0.67 1.11
N LEU A 30 8.63 0.57 0.61
CA LEU A 30 7.46 1.22 1.19
C LEU A 30 6.78 0.36 2.26
N TYR A 31 7.26 -0.85 2.47
CA TYR A 31 6.75 -1.78 3.49
C TYR A 31 7.73 -1.90 4.65
N ALA A 32 7.20 -1.95 5.85
CA ALA A 32 8.03 -2.14 7.04
C ALA A 32 8.54 -3.58 7.11
N VAL A 33 9.59 -3.79 7.89
CA VAL A 33 10.09 -5.13 8.21
C VAL A 33 10.21 -5.22 9.73
N PRO A 34 9.44 -6.08 10.38
CA PRO A 34 8.45 -7.01 9.79
C PRO A 34 7.17 -6.29 9.38
N SER A 35 6.41 -6.95 8.53
CA SER A 35 5.08 -6.46 8.14
C SER A 35 4.18 -7.67 7.86
N LEU A 36 2.89 -7.40 7.63
CA LEU A 36 1.93 -8.46 7.37
C LEU A 36 1.05 -8.08 6.20
N ILE A 37 1.12 -8.88 5.14
CA ILE A 37 0.22 -8.76 3.99
C ILE A 37 -0.87 -9.79 4.25
N LEU A 38 -2.00 -9.32 4.79
CA LEU A 38 -3.01 -10.20 5.36
C LEU A 38 -4.17 -10.43 4.41
N PHE A 39 -3.99 -11.38 3.50
CA PHE A 39 -5.10 -11.93 2.73
C PHE A 39 -5.61 -13.15 3.49
N PRO A 40 -6.92 -13.24 3.78
CA PRO A 40 -7.45 -14.33 4.61
C PRO A 40 -7.08 -15.73 4.12
N ASP A 41 -7.02 -15.92 2.81
CA ASP A 41 -6.70 -17.22 2.23
C ASP A 41 -5.19 -17.48 2.13
N ASN A 42 -4.39 -16.45 2.23
CA ASN A 42 -2.94 -16.59 2.08
C ASN A 42 -2.22 -15.44 2.79
N PRO A 43 -2.20 -15.47 4.14
CA PRO A 43 -1.47 -14.42 4.86
C PRO A 43 0.03 -14.55 4.63
N VAL A 44 0.68 -13.42 4.38
CA VAL A 44 2.10 -13.37 4.10
C VAL A 44 2.80 -12.56 5.19
N PRO A 45 3.38 -13.23 6.19
CA PRO A 45 4.24 -12.53 7.15
C PRO A 45 5.56 -12.21 6.46
N VAL A 46 5.99 -10.96 6.58
CA VAL A 46 7.21 -10.48 5.92
C VAL A 46 8.28 -10.27 6.97
N SER A 47 9.39 -11.00 6.85
CA SER A 47 10.52 -10.88 7.76
C SER A 47 11.74 -10.24 7.11
N ASP A 48 11.73 -10.06 5.78
CA ASP A 48 12.78 -9.30 5.08
C ASP A 48 12.20 -8.69 3.80
N ALA A 49 12.92 -7.72 3.25
CA ALA A 49 12.45 -6.99 2.06
C ALA A 49 12.31 -7.88 0.83
N ALA A 50 13.12 -8.95 0.74
CA ALA A 50 13.06 -9.85 -0.40
C ALA A 50 11.72 -10.56 -0.51
N GLU A 51 11.09 -10.84 0.62
CA GLU A 51 9.76 -11.46 0.63
C GLU A 51 8.70 -10.53 0.03
N THR A 52 8.79 -9.23 0.35
CA THR A 52 7.88 -8.23 -0.23
C THR A 52 8.13 -8.07 -1.73
N GLU A 53 9.39 -8.06 -2.15
CA GLU A 53 9.73 -7.98 -3.58
C GLU A 53 9.14 -9.16 -4.33
N THR A 54 9.28 -10.37 -3.79
CA THR A 54 8.73 -11.58 -4.41
C THR A 54 7.21 -11.51 -4.52
N PHE A 55 6.55 -11.04 -3.46
CA PHE A 55 5.10 -10.89 -3.47
C PHE A 55 4.65 -9.98 -4.60
N PHE A 56 5.25 -8.81 -4.73
CA PHE A 56 4.84 -7.86 -5.76
C PHE A 56 5.24 -8.32 -7.16
N ALA A 57 6.43 -8.89 -7.31
CA ALA A 57 6.86 -9.42 -8.60
C ALA A 57 5.88 -10.46 -9.13
N SER A 58 5.35 -11.32 -8.24
CA SER A 58 4.37 -12.32 -8.62
C SER A 58 2.97 -11.75 -8.85
N SER A 59 2.74 -10.50 -8.43
CA SER A 59 1.43 -9.84 -8.55
C SER A 59 1.28 -9.01 -9.83
N TRP A 60 2.36 -8.71 -10.53
CA TRP A 60 2.30 -7.79 -11.68
C TRP A 60 1.39 -8.29 -12.80
N ARG A 61 1.19 -9.58 -12.88
CA ARG A 61 0.33 -10.16 -13.91
C ARG A 61 -1.10 -9.64 -13.83
N GLN A 62 -1.60 -9.40 -12.63
CA GLN A 62 -2.98 -8.90 -12.45
C GLN A 62 -3.13 -7.43 -12.82
N TYR A 63 -2.03 -6.71 -13.01
CA TYR A 63 -2.06 -5.32 -13.45
C TYR A 63 -1.76 -5.16 -14.93
N GLU A 64 -1.73 -6.27 -15.66
CA GLU A 64 -1.47 -6.24 -17.09
C GLU A 64 -2.50 -5.38 -17.81
N GLY A 65 -2.02 -4.45 -18.65
CA GLY A 65 -2.91 -3.54 -19.37
C GLY A 65 -3.42 -2.35 -18.58
N VAL A 66 -3.08 -2.22 -17.30
CA VAL A 66 -3.48 -1.08 -16.49
C VAL A 66 -2.50 0.07 -16.71
N ASP A 67 -3.00 1.16 -17.31
CA ASP A 67 -2.18 2.34 -17.60
C ASP A 67 -2.52 3.53 -16.72
N ALA A 68 -3.73 3.57 -16.17
CA ALA A 68 -4.18 4.68 -15.34
C ALA A 68 -4.69 4.15 -14.02
N VAL A 69 -4.21 4.76 -12.94
CA VAL A 69 -4.59 4.39 -11.58
C VAL A 69 -5.11 5.62 -10.87
N GLY A 70 -6.29 5.48 -10.26
CA GLY A 70 -6.84 6.49 -9.38
C GLY A 70 -6.90 5.94 -7.97
N ARG A 71 -6.99 6.84 -6.99
CA ARG A 71 -7.14 6.42 -5.61
C ARG A 71 -8.04 7.37 -4.85
N GLN A 72 -8.75 6.82 -3.91
CA GLN A 72 -9.58 7.57 -2.99
C GLN A 72 -9.15 7.16 -1.59
N ILE A 73 -8.70 8.11 -0.81
CA ILE A 73 -8.09 7.85 0.50
C ILE A 73 -8.94 8.45 1.59
N GLN A 74 -9.19 7.65 2.61
CA GLN A 74 -9.83 8.11 3.85
C GLN A 74 -8.94 7.73 5.02
N VAL A 75 -8.50 8.73 5.79
CA VAL A 75 -7.80 8.48 7.04
C VAL A 75 -8.84 8.09 8.07
N MET A 76 -8.82 6.85 8.51
CA MET A 76 -9.82 6.32 9.43
C MET A 76 -9.50 6.60 10.89
N ALA A 77 -8.23 6.54 11.24
CA ALA A 77 -7.80 6.69 12.62
C ALA A 77 -6.31 7.03 12.68
N GLU A 78 -5.91 7.62 13.79
CA GLU A 78 -4.53 7.98 14.06
C GLU A 78 -4.16 7.60 15.49
N ALA A 79 -2.91 7.25 15.68
CA ALA A 79 -2.28 7.07 16.98
C ALA A 79 -0.88 7.68 16.86
N PRO A 80 -0.15 7.87 17.96
CA PRO A 80 1.20 8.37 17.83
C PRO A 80 2.02 7.51 16.86
N ARG A 81 2.52 8.13 15.80
CA ARG A 81 3.36 7.50 14.79
C ARG A 81 2.68 6.37 13.99
N THR A 82 1.34 6.36 13.97
CA THR A 82 0.58 5.32 13.30
C THR A 82 -0.67 5.92 12.67
N VAL A 83 -0.99 5.49 11.45
CA VAL A 83 -2.19 5.94 10.74
C VAL A 83 -2.85 4.72 10.08
N TRP A 84 -4.17 4.66 10.15
CA TRP A 84 -4.95 3.66 9.41
C TRP A 84 -5.64 4.37 8.25
N ALA A 85 -5.36 3.94 7.04
CA ALA A 85 -5.90 4.54 5.82
C ALA A 85 -6.72 3.51 5.04
N ASP A 86 -7.93 3.92 4.66
CA ASP A 86 -8.82 3.15 3.79
C ASP A 86 -8.60 3.69 2.37
N VAL A 87 -8.06 2.86 1.48
CA VAL A 87 -7.73 3.29 0.13
C VAL A 87 -8.47 2.43 -0.88
N THR A 88 -9.26 3.08 -1.73
CA THR A 88 -9.91 2.43 -2.86
C THR A 88 -9.11 2.76 -4.13
N TRP A 89 -8.65 1.73 -4.82
CA TRP A 89 -7.90 1.87 -6.05
C TRP A 89 -8.82 1.68 -7.25
N SER A 90 -8.70 2.58 -8.21
CA SER A 90 -9.43 2.47 -9.49
C SER A 90 -8.42 2.26 -10.60
N PHE A 91 -8.74 1.35 -11.51
CA PHE A 91 -7.93 1.07 -12.68
C PHE A 91 -8.76 1.40 -13.90
N ASP A 92 -8.24 2.32 -14.73
CA ASP A 92 -8.94 2.78 -15.94
C ASP A 92 -10.36 3.27 -15.64
N GLY A 93 -10.50 4.01 -14.52
CA GLY A 93 -11.76 4.65 -14.14
C GLY A 93 -12.74 3.77 -13.36
N ARG A 94 -12.38 2.53 -13.05
CA ARG A 94 -13.26 1.60 -12.32
C ARG A 94 -12.62 1.20 -10.99
N ALA A 95 -13.40 1.26 -9.91
CA ALA A 95 -12.97 0.77 -8.61
C ALA A 95 -12.73 -0.74 -8.67
N ARG A 96 -11.53 -1.18 -8.30
CA ARG A 96 -11.12 -2.57 -8.43
C ARG A 96 -10.67 -3.21 -7.13
N GLU A 97 -10.01 -2.41 -6.27
CA GLU A 97 -9.45 -2.93 -5.02
C GLU A 97 -9.69 -1.92 -3.92
N ARG A 98 -9.84 -2.42 -2.71
CA ARG A 98 -9.95 -1.59 -1.52
C ARG A 98 -9.19 -2.26 -0.39
N PHE A 99 -8.30 -1.52 0.22
CA PHE A 99 -7.47 -2.04 1.31
C PHE A 99 -7.44 -1.07 2.48
N CYS A 100 -7.29 -1.65 3.67
CA CYS A 100 -6.90 -0.89 4.84
C CYS A 100 -5.39 -1.04 4.99
N TYR A 101 -4.70 0.10 5.04
CA TYR A 101 -3.26 0.13 5.26
C TYR A 101 -3.00 0.70 6.65
N GLN A 102 -2.30 -0.07 7.47
CA GLN A 102 -1.76 0.50 8.71
C GLN A 102 -0.36 1.00 8.38
N LEU A 103 -0.18 2.32 8.45
CA LEU A 103 1.10 2.96 8.19
C LEU A 103 1.77 3.29 9.51
N ILE A 104 3.06 3.00 9.61
CA ILE A 104 3.85 3.40 10.76
C ILE A 104 4.91 4.39 10.33
N GLU A 105 5.21 5.32 11.21
CA GLU A 105 6.24 6.32 10.95
C GLU A 105 7.60 5.75 11.33
N THR A 106 8.50 5.75 10.37
CA THR A 106 9.88 5.27 10.54
C THR A 106 10.85 6.41 10.27
N ALA A 107 12.15 6.15 10.41
CA ALA A 107 13.18 7.14 10.15
C ALA A 107 13.13 7.68 8.71
N THR A 108 12.61 6.89 7.77
CA THR A 108 12.53 7.27 6.35
C THR A 108 11.15 7.74 5.92
N GLY A 109 10.20 7.86 6.86
CA GLY A 109 8.83 8.25 6.59
C GLY A 109 7.87 7.11 6.88
N TYR A 110 6.66 7.18 6.31
CA TYR A 110 5.68 6.11 6.49
C TYR A 110 6.10 4.84 5.76
N GLN A 111 5.77 3.71 6.38
CA GLN A 111 5.86 2.39 5.74
C GLN A 111 4.63 1.58 6.14
N VAL A 112 4.22 0.67 5.26
CA VAL A 112 3.07 -0.19 5.52
C VAL A 112 3.49 -1.29 6.51
N ALA A 113 2.79 -1.35 7.64
CA ALA A 113 2.99 -2.42 8.62
C ALA A 113 2.02 -3.57 8.39
N VAL A 114 0.77 -3.24 8.03
CA VAL A 114 -0.27 -4.26 7.76
C VAL A 114 -1.10 -3.81 6.57
N LEU A 115 -1.34 -4.72 5.66
CA LEU A 115 -2.25 -4.54 4.51
C LEU A 115 -3.38 -5.54 4.67
N THR A 116 -4.63 -5.05 4.65
CA THR A 116 -5.82 -5.89 4.79
C THR A 116 -6.82 -5.57 3.68
N PRO A 117 -7.30 -6.56 2.91
CA PRO A 117 -8.33 -6.28 1.91
C PRO A 117 -9.68 -5.95 2.56
N MET A 118 -10.44 -5.11 1.88
CA MET A 118 -11.77 -4.70 2.31
C MET A 118 -12.74 -4.87 1.15
N MET A 119 -14.02 -4.98 1.46
CA MET A 119 -15.04 -5.08 0.43
C MET A 119 -15.24 -3.73 -0.27
N LEU A 120 -15.41 -3.78 -1.57
CA LEU A 120 -15.71 -2.60 -2.36
C LEU A 120 -17.11 -2.05 -2.08
#